data_fe9680ce565b7405b1e70046063d2492
#
_entry.id   fe9680ce565b7405b1e70046063d2492
#
_cell.length_a   1.000
_cell.length_b   1.000
_cell.length_c   1.000
_cell.angle_alpha   90.00
_cell.angle_beta   90.00
_cell.angle_gamma   90.00
#
_symmetry.space_group_name_H-M   'P 1'
#
loop_
_entity.id
_entity.type
_entity.pdbx_description
1 polymer ?
#
loop_
_entity_poly.entity_id
_entity_poly.type
_entity_poly.pdbx_seq_one_letter_code
_entity_poly.pdbx_strand_id
1 'polypeptide(L)'
;KTPEGQTILAAGQKVYLVSSEDPAGFLVEVDSGGTAKNLGQIIADRGNVTMVGLAVNQEGRISASTSVRANGSIRLLARDTAQIIQKTQGGETTIITTAKRTGTVTLGENSVTEVLPAKQFDPVTGKVIGDDLEASIDAQTFKTSKVEIQGKQVNILGEINVPGGTVDVSAVVDPSTPTLNKAPKPNTRIYVGEKAKINV
;
A
#
# COMPACT_ATOMS: atom_id res chain seq x y z
N LYS A 1 -9.75 10.56 8.81
CA LYS A 1 -10.56 10.28 7.64
C LYS A 1 -10.13 11.19 6.50
N THR A 2 -9.82 10.62 5.36
CA THR A 2 -9.27 11.35 4.19
C THR A 2 -10.11 10.98 2.96
N PRO A 3 -11.14 11.77 2.63
CA PRO A 3 -11.89 11.53 1.40
C PRO A 3 -11.06 11.96 0.17
N GLU A 4 -11.07 11.16 -0.88
CA GLU A 4 -10.44 11.42 -2.18
C GLU A 4 -8.95 11.79 -2.14
N GLY A 5 -8.28 11.45 -1.03
CA GLY A 5 -6.88 11.80 -0.82
C GLY A 5 -6.02 10.60 -0.45
N GLN A 6 -4.78 10.89 -0.10
CA GLN A 6 -3.83 9.88 0.36
C GLN A 6 -3.51 10.08 1.83
N THR A 7 -3.60 9.00 2.61
CA THR A 7 -3.11 8.96 3.99
C THR A 7 -1.76 8.24 4.00
N ILE A 8 -0.74 8.89 4.52
CA ILE A 8 0.62 8.35 4.62
C ILE A 8 1.02 8.24 6.09
N LEU A 9 1.38 7.03 6.53
CA LEU A 9 2.02 6.77 7.80
C LEU A 9 3.44 6.28 7.54
N ALA A 10 4.41 7.18 7.63
CA ALA A 10 5.80 6.91 7.33
C ALA A 10 6.66 6.99 8.59
N ALA A 11 7.56 6.03 8.77
CA ALA A 11 8.52 5.98 9.85
C ALA A 11 9.95 5.83 9.32
N GLY A 12 10.75 6.86 9.49
CA GLY A 12 12.15 6.94 9.09
C GLY A 12 12.76 8.29 9.43
N GLN A 13 14.08 8.41 9.34
CA GLN A 13 14.76 9.69 9.56
C GLN A 13 14.52 10.67 8.41
N LYS A 14 14.37 10.16 7.20
CA LYS A 14 13.99 10.92 6.01
C LYS A 14 12.85 10.24 5.30
N VAL A 15 11.92 11.03 4.78
CA VAL A 15 10.80 10.57 3.97
C VAL A 15 10.88 11.25 2.61
N TYR A 16 10.88 10.44 1.57
CA TYR A 16 10.90 10.91 0.19
C TYR A 16 9.53 10.69 -0.44
N LEU A 17 8.99 11.75 -1.04
CA LEU A 17 7.73 11.72 -1.74
C LEU A 17 8.00 11.97 -3.23
N VAL A 18 7.58 11.03 -4.06
CA VAL A 18 7.70 11.14 -5.52
C VAL A 18 6.29 11.13 -6.10
N SER A 19 5.95 12.18 -6.84
CA SER A 19 4.65 12.24 -7.50
C SER A 19 4.46 11.05 -8.45
N SER A 20 3.29 10.45 -8.43
CA SER A 20 2.93 9.30 -9.27
C SER A 20 1.54 9.51 -9.86
N GLU A 21 1.40 9.20 -11.14
CA GLU A 21 0.10 9.19 -11.82
C GLU A 21 -0.61 7.85 -11.63
N ASP A 22 0.15 6.77 -11.43
CA ASP A 22 -0.36 5.43 -11.22
C ASP A 22 0.32 4.68 -10.06
N PRO A 23 -0.37 4.57 -8.94
CA PRO A 23 -1.65 5.22 -8.61
C PRO A 23 -1.45 6.73 -8.40
N ALA A 24 -2.49 7.49 -8.63
CA ALA A 24 -2.46 8.93 -8.38
C ALA A 24 -2.08 9.21 -6.92
N GLY A 25 -1.13 10.12 -6.70
CA GLY A 25 -0.65 10.49 -5.38
C GLY A 25 0.87 10.46 -5.28
N PHE A 26 1.38 9.96 -4.17
CA PHE A 26 2.81 9.88 -3.90
C PHE A 26 3.26 8.45 -3.68
N LEU A 27 4.35 8.08 -4.32
CA LEU A 27 5.20 6.97 -3.90
C LEU A 27 6.03 7.43 -2.71
N VAL A 28 6.12 6.59 -1.69
CA VAL A 28 6.77 6.94 -0.43
C VAL A 28 7.93 5.99 -0.18
N GLU A 29 9.10 6.58 0.01
CA GLU A 29 10.29 5.86 0.43
C GLU A 29 10.85 6.49 1.71
N VAL A 30 11.51 5.70 2.52
CA VAL A 30 12.14 6.16 3.77
C VAL A 30 13.62 5.78 3.80
N ASP A 31 14.41 6.64 4.43
CA ASP A 31 15.80 6.36 4.78
C ASP A 31 15.91 6.18 6.29
N SER A 32 16.73 5.21 6.71
CA SER A 32 16.84 4.81 8.11
C SER A 32 15.48 4.50 8.72
N GLY A 33 14.81 3.51 8.13
CA GLY A 33 13.44 3.14 8.44
C GLY A 33 13.21 2.81 9.91
N GLY A 34 12.13 3.33 10.46
CA GLY A 34 11.62 3.07 11.81
C GLY A 34 10.43 2.10 11.80
N THR A 35 9.65 2.13 12.86
CA THR A 35 8.43 1.32 13.00
C THR A 35 7.19 2.16 12.74
N ALA A 36 6.44 1.81 11.69
CA ALA A 36 5.11 2.34 11.42
C ALA A 36 4.07 1.37 11.99
N LYS A 37 3.25 1.82 12.93
CA LYS A 37 2.26 0.99 13.60
C LYS A 37 0.87 1.64 13.59
N ASN A 38 -0.14 0.89 13.13
CA ASN A 38 -1.54 1.27 13.23
C ASN A 38 -2.24 0.38 14.26
N LEU A 39 -2.73 0.98 15.33
CA LEU A 39 -3.55 0.31 16.36
C LEU A 39 -5.02 0.72 16.29
N GLY A 40 -5.30 1.78 15.57
CA GLY A 40 -6.63 2.36 15.46
C GLY A 40 -7.26 2.13 14.10
N GLN A 41 -7.92 3.16 13.59
CA GLN A 41 -8.64 3.10 12.32
C GLN A 41 -8.15 4.20 11.36
N ILE A 42 -7.79 3.79 10.15
CA ILE A 42 -7.49 4.67 9.02
C ILE A 42 -8.59 4.48 7.98
N ILE A 43 -9.24 5.56 7.57
CA ILE A 43 -10.30 5.53 6.56
C ILE A 43 -9.96 6.49 5.44
N ALA A 44 -9.90 5.99 4.21
CA ALA A 44 -9.66 6.75 2.99
C ALA A 44 -10.78 6.48 1.98
N ASP A 45 -11.85 7.25 2.07
CA ASP A 45 -12.96 7.11 1.12
C ASP A 45 -12.51 7.55 -0.28
N ARG A 46 -12.58 6.66 -1.27
CA ARG A 46 -12.10 6.88 -2.65
C ARG A 46 -10.65 7.39 -2.70
N GLY A 47 -9.85 6.92 -1.76
CA GLY A 47 -8.48 7.38 -1.59
C GLY A 47 -7.51 6.25 -1.30
N ASN A 48 -6.26 6.62 -1.05
CA ASN A 48 -5.16 5.69 -0.89
C ASN A 48 -4.57 5.74 0.52
N VAL A 49 -4.11 4.59 1.02
CA VAL A 49 -3.38 4.49 2.29
C VAL A 49 -2.01 3.88 2.03
N THR A 50 -0.98 4.52 2.54
CA THR A 50 0.40 4.00 2.50
C THR A 50 0.96 3.96 3.91
N MET A 51 1.39 2.77 4.35
CA MET A 51 2.23 2.61 5.53
C MET A 51 3.63 2.19 5.09
N VAL A 52 4.65 2.89 5.58
CA VAL A 52 6.04 2.62 5.20
C VAL A 52 7.00 2.79 6.37
N GLY A 53 7.95 1.86 6.50
CA GLY A 53 8.98 1.84 7.54
C GLY A 53 9.79 0.54 7.49
N LEU A 54 10.81 0.40 8.33
CA LEU A 54 11.56 -0.85 8.45
C LEU A 54 10.67 -1.98 9.01
N ALA A 55 9.83 -1.63 9.98
CA ALA A 55 8.78 -2.51 10.48
C ALA A 55 7.42 -1.84 10.27
N VAL A 56 6.52 -2.53 9.58
CA VAL A 56 5.14 -2.09 9.36
C VAL A 56 4.22 -3.05 10.09
N ASN A 57 3.54 -2.56 11.12
CA ASN A 57 2.64 -3.33 11.97
C ASN A 57 1.20 -2.80 11.82
N GLN A 58 0.41 -3.51 11.08
CA GLN A 58 -1.02 -3.24 10.93
C GLN A 58 -1.79 -4.13 11.92
N GLU A 59 -2.18 -3.54 13.03
CA GLU A 59 -2.87 -4.21 14.16
C GLU A 59 -4.35 -3.81 14.27
N GLY A 60 -4.70 -2.68 13.65
CA GLY A 60 -6.04 -2.10 13.69
C GLY A 60 -6.82 -2.32 12.39
N ARG A 61 -7.52 -1.27 11.92
CA ARG A 61 -8.28 -1.31 10.68
C ARG A 61 -7.76 -0.29 9.69
N ILE A 62 -7.60 -0.69 8.44
CA ILE A 62 -7.43 0.19 7.29
C ILE A 62 -8.57 -0.10 6.32
N SER A 63 -9.36 0.93 6.03
CA SER A 63 -10.48 0.84 5.10
C SER A 63 -10.30 1.91 4.02
N ALA A 64 -10.12 1.49 2.80
CA ALA A 64 -10.24 2.34 1.62
C ALA A 64 -11.52 1.97 0.88
N SER A 65 -12.03 2.87 0.07
CA SER A 65 -13.15 2.55 -0.80
C SER A 65 -12.83 2.91 -2.25
N THR A 66 -13.42 2.14 -3.15
CA THR A 66 -13.27 2.32 -4.59
C THR A 66 -14.62 2.67 -5.20
N SER A 67 -14.62 3.61 -6.13
CA SER A 67 -15.75 3.92 -6.99
C SER A 67 -15.32 3.76 -8.45
N VAL A 68 -16.26 3.87 -9.37
CA VAL A 68 -15.93 3.82 -10.81
C VAL A 68 -15.01 4.97 -11.24
N ARG A 69 -14.97 6.07 -10.46
CA ARG A 69 -14.14 7.25 -10.76
C ARG A 69 -12.81 7.26 -10.04
N ALA A 70 -12.71 6.58 -8.89
CA ALA A 70 -11.51 6.60 -8.06
C ALA A 70 -11.30 5.26 -7.39
N ASN A 71 -10.16 4.63 -7.64
CA ASN A 71 -9.80 3.35 -7.07
C ASN A 71 -9.11 3.55 -5.75
N GLY A 72 -9.62 2.86 -4.72
CA GLY A 72 -8.92 2.74 -3.47
C GLY A 72 -7.70 1.83 -3.59
N SER A 73 -6.63 2.18 -2.91
CA SER A 73 -5.49 1.29 -2.75
C SER A 73 -4.88 1.37 -1.36
N ILE A 74 -4.31 0.25 -0.92
CA ILE A 74 -3.59 0.16 0.34
C ILE A 74 -2.20 -0.40 0.06
N ARG A 75 -1.17 0.26 0.59
CA ARG A 75 0.22 -0.16 0.47
C ARG A 75 0.84 -0.29 1.84
N LEU A 76 1.37 -1.46 2.12
CA LEU A 76 2.11 -1.79 3.34
C LEU A 76 3.52 -2.18 2.93
N LEU A 77 4.46 -1.25 3.08
CA LEU A 77 5.78 -1.33 2.45
C LEU A 77 6.88 -1.33 3.52
N ALA A 78 7.58 -2.45 3.69
CA ALA A 78 8.79 -2.45 4.50
C ALA A 78 9.96 -1.88 3.69
N ARG A 79 10.58 -0.83 4.24
CA ARG A 79 11.70 -0.10 3.64
C ARG A 79 12.75 0.16 4.70
N ASP A 80 14.01 -0.05 4.36
CA ASP A 80 15.15 0.19 5.26
C ASP A 80 15.87 1.48 4.88
N THR A 81 16.43 1.52 3.68
CA THR A 81 17.26 2.63 3.23
C THR A 81 16.84 3.03 1.83
N ALA A 82 16.55 4.30 1.63
CA ALA A 82 16.35 4.87 0.29
C ALA A 82 17.48 5.86 -0.01
N GLN A 83 18.03 5.77 -1.22
CA GLN A 83 18.98 6.74 -1.74
C GLN A 83 18.40 7.36 -3.01
N ILE A 84 18.37 8.68 -3.04
CA ILE A 84 18.04 9.44 -4.24
C ILE A 84 19.36 9.90 -4.86
N ILE A 85 19.67 9.38 -6.03
CA ILE A 85 20.85 9.76 -6.80
C ILE A 85 20.38 10.61 -7.97
N GLN A 86 20.81 11.86 -8.01
CA GLN A 86 20.65 12.70 -9.18
C GLN A 86 21.82 12.47 -10.14
N LYS A 87 21.56 11.98 -11.33
CA LYS A 87 22.53 11.92 -12.42
C LYS A 87 22.19 12.97 -13.46
N THR A 88 23.09 13.91 -13.69
CA THR A 88 23.00 14.86 -14.79
C THR A 88 23.90 14.41 -15.92
N GLN A 89 23.34 14.09 -17.07
CA GLN A 89 24.09 13.70 -18.26
C GLN A 89 23.49 14.43 -19.48
N GLY A 90 24.30 15.20 -20.20
CA GLY A 90 23.84 15.94 -21.38
C GLY A 90 22.82 17.04 -21.12
N GLY A 91 22.78 17.59 -19.89
CA GLY A 91 21.79 18.62 -19.50
C GLY A 91 20.46 18.05 -18.97
N GLU A 92 20.25 16.75 -19.06
CA GLU A 92 19.10 16.06 -18.44
C GLU A 92 19.45 15.55 -17.05
N THR A 93 18.57 15.81 -16.08
CA THR A 93 18.71 15.31 -14.72
C THR A 93 17.76 14.14 -14.50
N THR A 94 18.33 12.96 -14.31
CA THR A 94 17.58 11.75 -13.97
C THR A 94 17.67 11.49 -12.47
N ILE A 95 16.53 11.29 -11.84
CA ILE A 95 16.44 10.92 -10.42
C ILE A 95 16.34 9.39 -10.36
N ILE A 96 17.33 8.76 -9.73
CA ILE A 96 17.32 7.31 -9.49
C ILE A 96 17.07 7.09 -8.00
N THR A 97 15.97 6.41 -7.69
CA THR A 97 15.68 6.00 -6.33
C THR A 97 16.03 4.53 -6.16
N THR A 98 16.96 4.23 -5.28
CA THR A 98 17.26 2.85 -4.86
C THR A 98 16.76 2.65 -3.45
N ALA A 99 15.96 1.61 -3.22
CA ALA A 99 15.42 1.30 -1.91
C ALA A 99 15.76 -0.14 -1.51
N LYS A 100 16.29 -0.32 -0.30
CA LYS A 100 16.44 -1.65 0.30
C LYS A 100 15.17 -2.07 1.02
N ARG A 101 14.70 -3.29 0.73
CA ARG A 101 13.45 -3.84 1.25
C ARG A 101 13.73 -4.97 2.25
N THR A 102 14.46 -4.65 3.33
CA THR A 102 14.93 -5.66 4.29
C THR A 102 13.99 -5.90 5.45
N GLY A 103 13.01 -5.06 5.64
CA GLY A 103 12.15 -5.04 6.82
C GLY A 103 11.01 -6.05 6.81
N THR A 104 10.15 -5.94 7.81
CA THR A 104 9.03 -6.85 8.06
C THR A 104 7.70 -6.12 7.96
N VAL A 105 6.73 -6.75 7.31
CA VAL A 105 5.32 -6.35 7.35
C VAL A 105 4.54 -7.40 8.14
N THR A 106 3.78 -6.98 9.13
CA THR A 106 2.91 -7.83 9.91
C THR A 106 1.49 -7.27 9.93
N LEU A 107 0.54 -8.09 9.48
CA LEU A 107 -0.88 -7.88 9.69
C LEU A 107 -1.27 -8.75 10.88
N GLY A 108 -1.61 -8.13 12.02
CA GLY A 108 -1.95 -8.81 13.26
C GLY A 108 -3.26 -9.61 13.17
N GLU A 109 -3.48 -10.54 14.08
CA GLU A 109 -4.62 -11.49 14.05
C GLU A 109 -6.00 -10.81 14.01
N ASN A 110 -6.13 -9.64 14.61
CA ASN A 110 -7.38 -8.87 14.64
C ASN A 110 -7.40 -7.71 13.63
N SER A 111 -6.38 -7.61 12.80
CA SER A 111 -6.31 -6.54 11.81
C SER A 111 -7.26 -6.78 10.64
N VAL A 112 -7.80 -5.67 10.12
CA VAL A 112 -8.62 -5.66 8.90
C VAL A 112 -8.01 -4.69 7.92
N THR A 113 -7.70 -5.17 6.72
CA THR A 113 -7.19 -4.38 5.60
C THR A 113 -8.14 -4.56 4.43
N GLU A 114 -8.91 -3.52 4.08
CA GLU A 114 -9.99 -3.68 3.12
C GLU A 114 -10.07 -2.53 2.11
N VAL A 115 -10.42 -2.88 0.89
CA VAL A 115 -10.83 -1.92 -0.15
C VAL A 115 -12.21 -2.34 -0.65
N LEU A 116 -13.22 -1.63 -0.21
CA LEU A 116 -14.62 -1.95 -0.51
C LEU A 116 -15.20 -0.99 -1.56
N PRO A 117 -16.28 -1.37 -2.27
CA PRO A 117 -17.00 -0.43 -3.10
C PRO A 117 -17.45 0.79 -2.29
N ALA A 118 -17.30 1.98 -2.87
CA ALA A 118 -17.80 3.20 -2.25
C ALA A 118 -19.32 3.13 -2.09
N LYS A 119 -19.83 3.73 -1.03
CA LYS A 119 -21.27 3.76 -0.76
C LYS A 119 -21.86 5.05 -1.28
N GLN A 120 -23.03 4.94 -1.92
CA GLN A 120 -23.87 6.07 -2.26
C GLN A 120 -24.78 6.40 -1.07
N PHE A 121 -24.87 7.68 -0.75
CA PHE A 121 -25.71 8.17 0.33
C PHE A 121 -26.86 9.01 -0.22
N ASP A 122 -28.04 8.85 0.33
CA ASP A 122 -29.16 9.74 0.11
C ASP A 122 -28.80 11.15 0.63
N PRO A 123 -28.83 12.19 -0.21
CA PRO A 123 -28.39 13.52 0.18
C PRO A 123 -29.28 14.21 1.23
N VAL A 124 -30.51 13.73 1.41
CA VAL A 124 -31.48 14.31 2.36
C VAL A 124 -31.43 13.58 3.69
N THR A 125 -31.39 12.24 3.66
CA THR A 125 -31.49 11.42 4.88
C THR A 125 -30.13 10.97 5.40
N GLY A 126 -29.07 11.06 4.60
CA GLY A 126 -27.74 10.56 4.92
C GLY A 126 -27.65 9.02 5.01
N LYS A 127 -28.71 8.31 4.63
CA LYS A 127 -28.72 6.84 4.65
C LYS A 127 -28.02 6.27 3.42
N VAL A 128 -27.39 5.12 3.60
CA VAL A 128 -26.82 4.36 2.48
C VAL A 128 -27.95 3.84 1.61
N ILE A 129 -27.94 4.16 0.31
CA ILE A 129 -28.92 3.72 -0.68
C ILE A 129 -28.39 2.70 -1.66
N GLY A 130 -27.09 2.42 -1.61
CA GLY A 130 -26.46 1.44 -2.49
C GLY A 130 -24.95 1.61 -2.54
N ASP A 131 -24.35 0.91 -3.51
CA ASP A 131 -22.97 1.14 -3.89
C ASP A 131 -22.91 2.31 -4.88
N ASP A 132 -21.83 3.09 -4.83
CA ASP A 132 -21.60 4.19 -5.78
C ASP A 132 -21.19 3.61 -7.15
N LEU A 133 -22.19 3.17 -7.88
CA LEU A 133 -22.05 2.62 -9.22
C LEU A 133 -22.30 3.69 -10.31
N GLU A 134 -22.60 4.93 -9.93
CA GLU A 134 -22.81 6.00 -10.89
C GLU A 134 -21.50 6.41 -11.54
N ALA A 135 -21.24 5.81 -12.68
CA ALA A 135 -20.35 6.41 -13.66
C ALA A 135 -20.67 5.89 -15.05
N SER A 136 -20.70 6.80 -15.99
CA SER A 136 -20.35 6.47 -17.35
C SER A 136 -18.93 5.90 -17.31
N ILE A 137 -18.84 4.59 -17.44
CA ILE A 137 -17.58 3.88 -17.46
C ILE A 137 -16.84 4.33 -18.71
N ASP A 138 -15.90 5.24 -18.55
CA ASP A 138 -14.81 5.31 -19.48
C ASP A 138 -13.93 4.11 -19.18
N ALA A 139 -14.12 3.02 -19.92
CA ALA A 139 -13.44 1.75 -19.71
C ALA A 139 -11.90 1.88 -19.77
N GLN A 140 -11.38 2.99 -20.27
CA GLN A 140 -9.94 3.26 -20.37
C GLN A 140 -9.35 3.76 -19.06
N THR A 141 -10.14 4.27 -18.13
CA THR A 141 -9.66 4.82 -16.85
C THR A 141 -9.93 3.93 -15.65
N PHE A 142 -10.68 2.85 -15.81
CA PHE A 142 -10.96 1.94 -14.69
C PHE A 142 -9.70 1.17 -14.28
N LYS A 143 -9.29 1.34 -13.02
CA LYS A 143 -8.24 0.55 -12.39
C LYS A 143 -8.83 -0.25 -11.24
N THR A 144 -8.47 -1.51 -11.15
CA THR A 144 -8.94 -2.38 -10.05
C THR A 144 -8.36 -1.91 -8.71
N SER A 145 -9.14 -2.09 -7.65
CA SER A 145 -8.68 -1.92 -6.28
C SER A 145 -7.45 -2.78 -6.01
N LYS A 146 -6.50 -2.25 -5.23
CA LYS A 146 -5.26 -2.97 -4.96
C LYS A 146 -4.85 -2.88 -3.49
N VAL A 147 -4.45 -4.04 -2.93
CA VAL A 147 -3.65 -4.12 -1.71
C VAL A 147 -2.27 -4.64 -2.07
N GLU A 148 -1.24 -3.86 -1.79
CA GLU A 148 0.16 -4.19 -2.05
C GLU A 148 0.92 -4.32 -0.73
N ILE A 149 1.56 -5.47 -0.52
CA ILE A 149 2.32 -5.78 0.69
C ILE A 149 3.72 -6.23 0.29
N GLN A 150 4.74 -5.48 0.69
CA GLN A 150 6.12 -5.77 0.31
C GLN A 150 7.07 -5.67 1.50
N GLY A 151 7.92 -6.69 1.67
CA GLY A 151 8.97 -6.72 2.68
C GLY A 151 9.93 -7.87 2.46
N LYS A 152 10.96 -7.99 3.30
CA LYS A 152 11.80 -9.19 3.37
C LYS A 152 11.04 -10.34 4.03
N GLN A 153 10.27 -10.01 5.07
CA GLN A 153 9.35 -10.93 5.74
C GLN A 153 7.96 -10.32 5.72
N VAL A 154 6.98 -11.13 5.36
CA VAL A 154 5.57 -10.73 5.38
C VAL A 154 4.80 -11.76 6.20
N ASN A 155 4.12 -11.32 7.25
CA ASN A 155 3.27 -12.13 8.09
C ASN A 155 1.83 -11.64 7.97
N ILE A 156 0.95 -12.48 7.44
CA ILE A 156 -0.48 -12.19 7.30
C ILE A 156 -1.23 -13.07 8.29
N LEU A 157 -1.71 -12.48 9.38
CA LEU A 157 -2.44 -13.18 10.43
C LEU A 157 -3.91 -12.74 10.49
N GLY A 158 -4.22 -11.54 9.98
CA GLY A 158 -5.54 -10.94 9.98
C GLY A 158 -6.30 -11.09 8.67
N GLU A 159 -7.22 -10.16 8.44
CA GLU A 159 -8.13 -10.16 7.28
C GLU A 159 -7.68 -9.17 6.21
N ILE A 160 -7.69 -9.62 4.95
CA ILE A 160 -7.57 -8.80 3.75
C ILE A 160 -8.84 -9.01 2.92
N ASN A 161 -9.56 -7.92 2.60
CA ASN A 161 -10.83 -8.00 1.88
C ASN A 161 -10.85 -6.97 0.74
N VAL A 162 -10.77 -7.45 -0.49
CA VAL A 162 -10.65 -6.62 -1.70
C VAL A 162 -11.52 -7.19 -2.81
N PRO A 163 -12.84 -7.27 -2.65
CA PRO A 163 -13.71 -7.94 -3.60
C PRO A 163 -13.59 -7.33 -5.00
N GLY A 164 -13.30 -8.17 -5.98
CA GLY A 164 -13.09 -7.79 -7.38
C GLY A 164 -11.79 -7.02 -7.64
N GLY A 165 -10.88 -6.99 -6.67
CA GLY A 165 -9.59 -6.30 -6.77
C GLY A 165 -8.40 -7.24 -6.85
N THR A 166 -7.24 -6.74 -6.47
CA THR A 166 -5.97 -7.47 -6.51
C THR A 166 -5.25 -7.38 -5.17
N VAL A 167 -4.74 -8.51 -4.69
CA VAL A 167 -3.84 -8.59 -3.54
C VAL A 167 -2.46 -9.04 -4.03
N ASP A 168 -1.48 -8.16 -3.95
CA ASP A 168 -0.11 -8.41 -4.36
C ASP A 168 0.78 -8.49 -3.12
N VAL A 169 1.30 -9.68 -2.84
CA VAL A 169 2.17 -9.93 -1.69
C VAL A 169 3.54 -10.38 -2.17
N SER A 170 4.56 -9.62 -1.85
CA SER A 170 5.91 -9.93 -2.26
C SER A 170 6.92 -9.89 -1.12
N ALA A 171 7.69 -10.99 -0.98
CA ALA A 171 8.84 -11.05 -0.09
C ALA A 171 10.13 -10.90 -0.92
N VAL A 172 10.73 -9.71 -0.88
CA VAL A 172 11.90 -9.35 -1.69
C VAL A 172 13.03 -8.86 -0.82
N VAL A 173 14.27 -9.10 -1.25
CA VAL A 173 15.46 -8.72 -0.47
C VAL A 173 15.98 -7.35 -0.90
N ASP A 174 16.15 -7.13 -2.18
CA ASP A 174 16.72 -5.89 -2.71
C ASP A 174 16.50 -5.83 -4.22
N PRO A 175 15.76 -4.85 -4.74
CA PRO A 175 15.57 -4.71 -6.17
C PRO A 175 16.82 -4.26 -6.92
N SER A 176 17.79 -3.66 -6.22
CA SER A 176 19.05 -3.23 -6.82
C SER A 176 20.12 -4.32 -6.89
N THR A 177 19.90 -5.48 -6.26
CA THR A 177 20.84 -6.59 -6.35
C THR A 177 20.63 -7.31 -7.69
N PRO A 178 21.59 -7.30 -8.60
CA PRO A 178 21.48 -8.06 -9.84
C PRO A 178 21.15 -9.51 -9.56
N THR A 179 20.31 -10.11 -10.39
CA THR A 179 19.81 -11.49 -10.33
C THR A 179 20.89 -12.59 -10.37
N LEU A 180 22.16 -12.24 -10.34
CA LEU A 180 23.29 -13.14 -10.38
C LEU A 180 23.47 -13.98 -9.10
N ASN A 181 22.91 -13.58 -7.98
CA ASN A 181 22.93 -14.38 -6.76
C ASN A 181 21.65 -15.21 -6.66
N LYS A 182 21.60 -16.34 -7.35
CA LYS A 182 20.51 -17.33 -7.31
C LYS A 182 20.43 -18.11 -5.99
N ALA A 183 21.24 -17.84 -4.99
CA ALA A 183 21.14 -18.51 -3.71
C ALA A 183 19.91 -17.99 -2.95
N PRO A 184 19.05 -18.88 -2.38
CA PRO A 184 17.96 -18.46 -1.54
C PRO A 184 18.51 -17.67 -0.35
N LYS A 185 18.11 -16.42 -0.22
CA LYS A 185 18.58 -15.58 0.88
C LYS A 185 17.85 -15.98 2.15
N PRO A 186 18.57 -16.28 3.24
CA PRO A 186 17.96 -16.71 4.48
C PRO A 186 16.98 -15.66 5.00
N ASN A 187 15.87 -16.11 5.56
CA ASN A 187 14.82 -15.31 6.20
C ASN A 187 13.94 -14.46 5.26
N THR A 188 13.93 -14.70 3.95
CA THR A 188 12.91 -14.13 3.06
C THR A 188 11.73 -15.07 3.02
N ARG A 189 10.55 -14.60 3.46
CA ARG A 189 9.36 -15.44 3.51
C ARG A 189 8.05 -14.65 3.48
N ILE A 190 7.00 -15.32 3.01
CA ILE A 190 5.61 -14.96 3.25
C ILE A 190 5.04 -16.04 4.16
N TYR A 191 4.44 -15.64 5.26
CA TYR A 191 3.72 -16.52 6.17
C TYR A 191 2.26 -16.08 6.23
N VAL A 192 1.35 -17.01 5.99
CA VAL A 192 -0.09 -16.81 6.12
C VAL A 192 -0.55 -17.67 7.28
N GLY A 193 -1.08 -17.05 8.33
CA GLY A 193 -1.54 -17.72 9.53
C GLY A 193 -2.82 -18.53 9.28
N GLU A 194 -3.07 -19.53 10.09
CA GLU A 194 -4.24 -20.46 9.95
C GLU A 194 -5.59 -19.73 10.00
N LYS A 195 -5.66 -18.60 10.73
CA LYS A 195 -6.88 -17.80 10.88
C LYS A 195 -6.96 -16.63 9.90
N ALA A 196 -5.93 -16.43 9.11
CA ALA A 196 -5.92 -15.35 8.12
C ALA A 196 -7.01 -15.57 7.07
N LYS A 197 -7.63 -14.46 6.63
CA LYS A 197 -8.66 -14.48 5.60
C LYS A 197 -8.23 -13.55 4.47
N ILE A 198 -8.24 -14.06 3.25
CA ILE A 198 -7.95 -13.27 2.06
C ILE A 198 -9.12 -13.47 1.10
N ASN A 199 -9.82 -12.37 0.80
CA ASN A 199 -10.94 -12.32 -0.11
C ASN A 199 -10.65 -11.30 -1.23
N VAL A 200 -10.77 -11.73 -2.49
CA VAL A 200 -10.54 -10.96 -3.71
C VAL A 200 -11.70 -11.08 -4.67
#